data_62fd69da2c30462de1ecff0bd6765c06
#
_entry.id   62fd69da2c30462de1ecff0bd6765c06
#
_cell.length_a   1.000
_cell.length_b   1.000
_cell.length_c   1.000
_cell.angle_alpha   90.00
_cell.angle_beta   90.00
_cell.angle_gamma   90.00
#
_symmetry.space_group_name_H-M   'P 1'
#
loop_
_entity.id
_entity.type
_entity.pdbx_description
1 polymer ?
#
loop_
_entity_poly.entity_id
_entity_poly.type
_entity_poly.pdbx_seq_one_letter_code
_entity_poly.pdbx_strand_id
1 'polypeptide(L)'
;QVQDEQFLLVLHNCGNSGHCTSAMCHSGAHALHFGNKIDMLEALNNIPSNILVMGNLDPVGLFKQANAEQVFTATQELLERTRKYPNFILSTGCDIPPHIPHRNIEAFYQAASLYQ
;
A
#
# COMPACT_ATOMS: atom_id res chain seq x y z
N GLN A 1 13.00 -16.07 -11.40
CA GLN A 1 13.15 -16.81 -12.68
C GLN A 1 11.82 -17.11 -13.38
N VAL A 2 10.68 -16.70 -12.77
CA VAL A 2 9.34 -16.83 -13.37
C VAL A 2 8.77 -15.49 -13.84
N GLN A 3 9.44 -14.40 -13.51
CA GLN A 3 9.04 -13.06 -13.84
C GLN A 3 9.46 -12.71 -15.28
N ASP A 4 8.52 -12.19 -16.07
CA ASP A 4 8.72 -11.76 -17.45
C ASP A 4 7.78 -10.60 -17.79
N GLU A 5 7.65 -10.20 -19.05
CA GLU A 5 6.77 -9.11 -19.48
C GLU A 5 5.27 -9.36 -19.22
N GLN A 6 4.88 -10.62 -19.02
CA GLN A 6 3.50 -11.03 -18.79
C GLN A 6 3.23 -11.47 -17.34
N PHE A 7 4.30 -11.65 -16.55
CA PHE A 7 4.21 -12.12 -15.17
C PHE A 7 5.00 -11.23 -14.22
N LEU A 8 4.29 -10.46 -13.41
CA LEU A 8 4.87 -9.58 -12.40
C LEU A 8 4.94 -10.27 -11.05
N LEU A 9 6.07 -10.13 -10.37
CA LEU A 9 6.25 -10.60 -9.01
C LEU A 9 6.10 -9.44 -8.02
N VAL A 10 5.18 -9.59 -7.06
CA VAL A 10 5.02 -8.69 -5.93
C VAL A 10 5.63 -9.34 -4.69
N LEU A 11 6.61 -8.70 -4.09
CA LEU A 11 7.19 -9.14 -2.81
C LEU A 11 6.48 -8.43 -1.67
N HIS A 12 5.79 -9.19 -0.81
CA HIS A 12 5.17 -8.67 0.40
C HIS A 12 6.03 -8.92 1.63
N ASN A 13 6.18 -7.90 2.45
CA ASN A 13 6.82 -8.02 3.76
C ASN A 13 5.95 -7.34 4.82
N CYS A 14 5.45 -8.14 5.77
CA CYS A 14 4.68 -7.68 6.92
C CYS A 14 5.57 -7.15 8.05
N GLY A 15 4.98 -6.33 8.90
CA GLY A 15 5.60 -5.85 10.13
C GLY A 15 6.47 -4.60 9.94
N ASN A 16 7.32 -4.33 10.92
CA ASN A 16 8.22 -3.17 10.90
C ASN A 16 9.54 -3.54 10.23
N SER A 17 9.51 -3.64 8.90
CA SER A 17 10.63 -4.10 8.07
C SER A 17 11.33 -2.98 7.30
N GLY A 18 11.16 -1.72 7.70
CA GLY A 18 11.76 -0.57 7.01
C GLY A 18 13.28 -0.67 6.83
N HIS A 19 13.97 -1.30 7.77
CA HIS A 19 15.42 -1.59 7.67
C HIS A 19 15.78 -2.60 6.57
N CYS A 20 14.81 -3.36 6.04
CA CYS A 20 15.00 -4.33 4.97
C CYS A 20 14.71 -3.76 3.57
N THR A 21 14.26 -2.50 3.46
CA THR A 21 13.85 -1.89 2.18
C THR A 21 14.91 -2.03 1.09
N SER A 22 16.18 -1.78 1.42
CA SER A 22 17.29 -1.93 0.47
C SER A 22 17.45 -3.37 -0.02
N ALA A 23 17.38 -4.35 0.89
CA ALA A 23 17.46 -5.77 0.53
C ALA A 23 16.26 -6.20 -0.34
N MET A 24 15.06 -5.68 -0.06
CA MET A 24 13.88 -5.96 -0.87
C MET A 24 14.03 -5.42 -2.30
N CYS A 25 14.62 -4.24 -2.49
CA CYS A 25 14.92 -3.70 -3.83
C CYS A 25 15.85 -4.61 -4.65
N HIS A 26 16.76 -5.33 -3.99
CA HIS A 26 17.68 -6.26 -4.65
C HIS A 26 17.09 -7.66 -4.89
N SER A 27 15.85 -7.91 -4.48
CA SER A 27 15.17 -9.19 -4.71
C SER A 27 14.85 -9.48 -6.17
N GLY A 28 14.83 -8.44 -7.01
CA GLY A 28 14.43 -8.53 -8.40
C GLY A 28 12.91 -8.50 -8.62
N ALA A 29 12.10 -8.31 -7.56
CA ALA A 29 10.65 -8.14 -7.71
C ALA A 29 10.32 -6.81 -8.41
N HIS A 30 9.29 -6.81 -9.26
CA HIS A 30 8.81 -5.59 -9.92
C HIS A 30 8.03 -4.67 -8.98
N ALA A 31 7.42 -5.21 -7.93
CA ALA A 31 6.67 -4.46 -6.94
C ALA A 31 6.98 -4.93 -5.53
N LEU A 32 6.99 -3.98 -4.61
CA LEU A 32 7.17 -4.20 -3.17
C LEU A 32 5.90 -3.76 -2.44
N HIS A 33 5.32 -4.65 -1.65
CA HIS A 33 4.13 -4.39 -0.85
C HIS A 33 4.48 -4.32 0.62
N PHE A 34 4.14 -3.20 1.27
CA PHE A 34 4.52 -2.92 2.65
C PHE A 34 3.33 -2.94 3.61
N GLY A 35 3.58 -3.43 4.83
CA GLY A 35 2.64 -3.39 5.92
C GLY A 35 2.41 -1.97 6.47
N ASN A 36 1.33 -1.80 7.24
CA ASN A 36 0.89 -0.50 7.77
C ASN A 36 1.84 0.15 8.80
N LYS A 37 2.85 -0.56 9.28
CA LYS A 37 3.87 -0.02 10.20
C LYS A 37 5.00 0.73 9.51
N ILE A 38 5.08 0.67 8.19
CA ILE A 38 6.09 1.36 7.39
C ILE A 38 5.57 2.75 7.01
N ASP A 39 6.40 3.77 7.13
CA ASP A 39 6.10 5.08 6.52
C ASP A 39 6.30 5.00 5.01
N MET A 40 5.19 5.20 4.27
CA MET A 40 5.21 5.08 2.81
C MET A 40 6.06 6.14 2.13
N LEU A 41 6.18 7.35 2.71
CA LEU A 41 7.05 8.38 2.14
C LEU A 41 8.52 8.01 2.31
N GLU A 42 8.89 7.47 3.46
CA GLU A 42 10.24 6.97 3.68
C GLU A 42 10.57 5.84 2.71
N ALA A 43 9.67 4.87 2.54
CA ALA A 43 9.83 3.79 1.59
C ALA A 43 10.01 4.31 0.15
N LEU A 44 9.11 5.19 -0.30
CA LEU A 44 9.15 5.78 -1.65
C LEU A 44 10.39 6.62 -1.91
N ASN A 45 10.91 7.32 -0.90
CA ASN A 45 12.15 8.09 -1.03
C ASN A 45 13.40 7.20 -1.19
N ASN A 46 13.36 5.98 -0.66
CA ASN A 46 14.50 5.05 -0.67
C ASN A 46 14.41 3.97 -1.76
N ILE A 47 13.29 3.88 -2.46
CA ILE A 47 13.07 2.88 -3.51
C ILE A 47 13.18 3.54 -4.88
N PRO A 48 13.95 2.97 -5.83
CA PRO A 48 14.03 3.47 -7.19
C PRO A 48 12.65 3.53 -7.88
N SER A 49 12.42 4.55 -8.71
CA SER A 49 11.13 4.80 -9.35
C SER A 49 10.69 3.73 -10.38
N ASN A 50 11.60 2.85 -10.78
CA ASN A 50 11.31 1.71 -11.63
C ASN A 50 10.78 0.48 -10.88
N ILE A 51 10.68 0.54 -9.54
CA ILE A 51 10.05 -0.48 -8.70
C ILE A 51 8.73 0.08 -8.19
N LEU A 52 7.65 -0.66 -8.38
CA LEU A 52 6.35 -0.28 -7.84
C LEU A 52 6.30 -0.46 -6.33
N VAL A 53 5.68 0.48 -5.64
CA VAL A 53 5.54 0.47 -4.17
C VAL A 53 4.07 0.47 -3.81
N MET A 54 3.62 -0.57 -3.12
CA MET A 54 2.21 -0.80 -2.80
C MET A 54 1.98 -0.73 -1.29
N GLY A 55 0.84 -0.22 -0.90
CA GLY A 55 0.39 -0.20 0.51
C GLY A 55 -0.35 1.07 0.86
N ASN A 56 -0.57 1.38 2.12
CA ASN A 56 -0.34 0.52 3.28
C ASN A 56 -1.34 0.87 4.41
N LEU A 57 -2.60 1.11 4.02
CA LEU A 57 -3.65 1.40 5.01
C LEU A 57 -3.82 0.24 5.99
N ASP A 58 -4.06 0.57 7.27
CA ASP A 58 -4.19 -0.43 8.34
C ASP A 58 -5.42 -1.32 8.16
N PRO A 59 -5.26 -2.63 7.89
CA PRO A 59 -6.40 -3.50 7.63
C PRO A 59 -7.26 -3.76 8.85
N VAL A 60 -6.72 -3.66 10.04
CA VAL A 60 -7.46 -3.89 11.29
C VAL A 60 -7.94 -2.58 11.89
N GLY A 61 -7.02 -1.68 12.21
CA GLY A 61 -7.35 -0.42 12.88
C GLY A 61 -8.28 0.47 12.06
N LEU A 62 -8.08 0.49 10.74
CA LEU A 62 -8.87 1.32 9.86
C LEU A 62 -10.08 0.57 9.26
N PHE A 63 -9.86 -0.56 8.57
CA PHE A 63 -10.95 -1.23 7.85
C PHE A 63 -11.93 -1.97 8.75
N LYS A 64 -11.49 -2.55 9.86
CA LYS A 64 -12.35 -3.31 10.77
C LYS A 64 -12.90 -2.47 11.92
N GLN A 65 -12.09 -1.59 12.52
CA GLN A 65 -12.43 -0.89 13.76
C GLN A 65 -12.93 0.53 13.56
N ALA A 66 -12.51 1.21 12.49
CA ALA A 66 -12.95 2.56 12.19
C ALA A 66 -14.30 2.60 11.43
N ASN A 67 -14.82 3.79 11.23
CA ASN A 67 -16.02 4.04 10.42
C ASN A 67 -15.64 4.41 8.97
N ALA A 68 -16.65 4.47 8.08
CA ALA A 68 -16.46 4.75 6.66
C ALA A 68 -15.82 6.13 6.40
N GLU A 69 -16.17 7.15 7.17
CA GLU A 69 -15.60 8.50 7.06
C GLU A 69 -14.10 8.51 7.37
N GLN A 70 -13.69 7.79 8.41
CA GLN A 70 -12.29 7.65 8.77
C GLN A 70 -11.49 6.89 7.70
N VAL A 71 -12.08 5.83 7.11
CA VAL A 71 -11.45 5.10 5.99
C VAL A 71 -11.30 6.03 4.78
N PHE A 72 -12.34 6.77 4.43
CA PHE A 72 -12.32 7.72 3.33
C PHE A 72 -11.21 8.77 3.52
N THR A 73 -11.18 9.42 4.69
CA THR A 73 -10.20 10.47 5.01
C THR A 73 -8.77 9.93 4.98
N ALA A 74 -8.52 8.79 5.65
CA ALA A 74 -7.18 8.19 5.66
C ALA A 74 -6.69 7.78 4.28
N THR A 75 -7.62 7.33 3.42
CA THR A 75 -7.30 6.98 2.03
C THR A 75 -6.89 8.23 1.24
N GLN A 76 -7.65 9.32 1.36
CA GLN A 76 -7.31 10.57 0.68
C GLN A 76 -5.99 11.17 1.19
N GLU A 77 -5.75 11.14 2.49
CA GLU A 77 -4.50 11.62 3.09
C GLU A 77 -3.29 10.84 2.56
N LEU A 78 -3.39 9.52 2.47
CA LEU A 78 -2.31 8.69 1.91
C LEU A 78 -2.07 9.03 0.44
N LEU A 79 -3.11 9.14 -0.38
CA LEU A 79 -3.01 9.50 -1.79
C LEU A 79 -2.38 10.89 -1.98
N GLU A 80 -2.80 11.89 -1.19
CA GLU A 80 -2.23 13.24 -1.27
C GLU A 80 -0.75 13.25 -0.88
N ARG A 81 -0.37 12.55 0.18
CA ARG A 81 1.02 12.44 0.62
C ARG A 81 1.91 11.76 -0.43
N THR A 82 1.37 10.78 -1.15
CA THR A 82 2.12 10.00 -2.15
C THR A 82 1.99 10.53 -3.58
N ARG A 83 1.23 11.59 -3.80
CA ARG A 83 0.87 12.16 -5.11
C ARG A 83 2.04 12.36 -6.09
N LYS A 84 3.20 12.77 -5.56
CA LYS A 84 4.38 13.04 -6.40
C LYS A 84 5.13 11.79 -6.86
N TYR A 85 4.75 10.61 -6.37
CA TYR A 85 5.43 9.35 -6.69
C TYR A 85 4.65 8.54 -7.73
N PRO A 86 5.11 8.49 -8.98
CA PRO A 86 4.39 7.80 -10.06
C PRO A 86 4.42 6.28 -9.92
N ASN A 87 5.28 5.74 -9.07
CA ASN A 87 5.43 4.32 -8.79
C ASN A 87 4.66 3.86 -7.54
N PHE A 88 3.78 4.70 -6.98
CA PHE A 88 2.94 4.32 -5.85
C PHE A 88 1.63 3.66 -6.31
N ILE A 89 1.25 2.58 -5.65
CA ILE A 89 -0.04 1.89 -5.82
C ILE A 89 -0.75 1.83 -4.47
N LEU A 90 -1.94 2.42 -4.41
CA LEU A 90 -2.78 2.37 -3.21
C LEU A 90 -3.22 0.94 -2.90
N SER A 91 -3.00 0.50 -1.67
CA SER A 91 -3.44 -0.80 -1.16
C SER A 91 -3.62 -0.76 0.35
N THR A 92 -4.23 -1.80 0.91
CA THR A 92 -4.11 -2.10 2.34
C THR A 92 -2.70 -2.60 2.66
N GLY A 93 -2.29 -2.50 3.91
CA GLY A 93 -0.94 -2.94 4.32
C GLY A 93 -0.79 -4.46 4.45
N CYS A 94 -1.89 -5.20 4.42
CA CYS A 94 -1.95 -6.66 4.44
C CYS A 94 -3.34 -7.10 4.01
N ASP A 95 -3.63 -8.39 4.04
CA ASP A 95 -4.98 -8.91 3.85
C ASP A 95 -5.96 -8.28 4.83
N ILE A 96 -7.13 -7.93 4.34
CA ILE A 96 -8.20 -7.42 5.19
C ILE A 96 -8.86 -8.59 5.95
N PRO A 97 -9.07 -8.47 7.28
CA PRO A 97 -9.66 -9.54 8.07
C PRO A 97 -11.13 -9.78 7.70
N PRO A 98 -11.69 -10.94 8.07
CA PRO A 98 -13.11 -11.22 7.84
C PRO A 98 -14.01 -10.26 8.65
N HIS A 99 -15.26 -10.14 8.18
CA HIS A 99 -16.30 -9.31 8.84
C HIS A 99 -16.02 -7.81 8.87
N ILE A 100 -15.33 -7.29 7.88
CA ILE A 100 -15.23 -5.84 7.67
C ILE A 100 -16.58 -5.31 7.18
N PRO A 101 -17.07 -4.17 7.72
CA PRO A 101 -18.26 -3.52 7.20
C PRO A 101 -18.07 -3.14 5.71
N HIS A 102 -18.97 -3.57 4.83
CA HIS A 102 -18.89 -3.26 3.39
C HIS A 102 -18.76 -1.77 3.11
N ARG A 103 -19.44 -0.92 3.91
CA ARG A 103 -19.32 0.54 3.81
C ARG A 103 -17.88 1.07 3.96
N ASN A 104 -17.03 0.36 4.70
CA ASN A 104 -15.62 0.76 4.85
C ASN A 104 -14.84 0.44 3.57
N ILE A 105 -15.14 -0.68 2.91
CA ILE A 105 -14.55 -1.04 1.61
C ILE A 105 -15.04 -0.06 0.54
N GLU A 106 -16.33 0.26 0.53
CA GLU A 106 -16.89 1.26 -0.40
C GLU A 106 -16.26 2.63 -0.23
N ALA A 107 -16.03 3.08 1.02
CA ALA A 107 -15.40 4.35 1.33
C ALA A 107 -13.95 4.43 0.78
N PHE A 108 -13.19 3.33 0.87
CA PHE A 108 -11.86 3.21 0.29
C PHE A 108 -11.90 3.41 -1.24
N TYR A 109 -12.77 2.69 -1.94
CA TYR A 109 -12.88 2.84 -3.40
C TYR A 109 -13.42 4.20 -3.83
N GLN A 110 -14.36 4.78 -3.08
CA GLN A 110 -14.86 6.13 -3.33
C GLN A 110 -13.74 7.16 -3.21
N ALA A 111 -12.95 7.11 -2.14
CA ALA A 111 -11.82 8.02 -1.95
C ALA A 111 -10.79 7.88 -3.08
N ALA A 112 -10.47 6.65 -3.50
CA ALA A 112 -9.56 6.38 -4.61
C ALA A 112 -10.08 6.92 -5.94
N SER A 113 -11.39 6.77 -6.23
CA SER A 113 -11.98 7.24 -7.49
C SER A 113 -12.06 8.76 -7.62
N LEU A 114 -12.16 9.48 -6.52
CA LEU A 114 -12.20 10.94 -6.49
C LEU A 114 -10.81 11.59 -6.61
N TYR A 115 -9.77 10.82 -6.48
CA TYR A 115 -8.39 11.29 -6.48
C TYR A 115 -7.74 11.31 -7.88
N GLN A 116 -8.48 11.13 -8.91
CA GLN A 116 -7.97 11.12 -10.31
C GLN A 116 -7.49 12.48 -10.79
#